data_938be3679d2030ddab30931602603c5c
#
_entry.id   938be3679d2030ddab30931602603c5c
#
_cell.length_a   1.000
_cell.length_b   1.000
_cell.length_c   1.000
_cell.angle_alpha   90.00
_cell.angle_beta   90.00
_cell.angle_gamma   90.00
#
_symmetry.space_group_name_H-M   'P 1'
#
loop_
_entity.id
_entity.type
_entity.pdbx_description
1 polymer ?
#
loop_
_entity_poly.entity_id
_entity_poly.type
_entity_poly.pdbx_seq_one_letter_code
_entity_poly.pdbx_strand_id
1 'polypeptide(L)'
;MDNIVIELFLLSIGASFVQRTTGFGFGIFIMTMLPSIMPSFGEATTLSGILAMTTSLIIVIQKYKYITWRRLLPILFTFVIISIGAIFVLKRMEYHILNILLGITQIIVSIYFAFFSKRIKVKTTLPVQVTAGTLSGLMGGFFGMQGPPAVLYFVSSEPDKEHYLAMTQTYFLAGNLMMTLARAYNGFFTTTVSIGYVYGIAGVFIGNLIGSWVFRHLSGSLLKYIIYAYIGISGLTFLLEA
;
A
#
# COMPACT_ATOMS: atom_id res chain seq x y z
N MET A 1 16.58 11.50 18.12
CA MET A 1 16.42 10.09 17.67
C MET A 1 15.15 9.48 18.26
N ASP A 2 14.83 9.73 19.53
CA ASP A 2 13.70 9.09 20.22
C ASP A 2 12.33 9.44 19.60
N ASN A 3 12.12 10.69 19.15
CA ASN A 3 10.86 11.10 18.53
C ASN A 3 10.58 10.35 17.22
N ILE A 4 11.58 10.21 16.34
CA ILE A 4 11.42 9.52 15.04
C ILE A 4 11.06 8.04 15.23
N VAL A 5 11.64 7.38 16.24
CA VAL A 5 11.34 5.98 16.58
C VAL A 5 9.89 5.84 17.01
N ILE A 6 9.42 6.74 17.89
CA ILE A 6 8.04 6.74 18.38
C ILE A 6 7.06 7.04 17.24
N GLU A 7 7.36 8.02 16.41
CA GLU A 7 6.54 8.38 15.24
C GLU A 7 6.41 7.20 14.27
N LEU A 8 7.54 6.55 13.92
CA LEU A 8 7.55 5.40 13.05
C LEU A 8 6.78 4.21 13.64
N PHE A 9 6.93 3.96 14.92
CA PHE A 9 6.21 2.91 15.63
C PHE A 9 4.69 3.14 15.60
N LEU A 10 4.23 4.36 15.95
CA LEU A 10 2.82 4.72 15.93
C LEU A 10 2.24 4.70 14.51
N LEU A 11 3.00 5.21 13.53
CA LEU A 11 2.62 5.19 12.13
C LEU A 11 2.47 3.76 11.60
N SER A 12 3.36 2.86 12.00
CA SER A 12 3.30 1.43 11.65
C SER A 12 2.10 0.72 12.27
N ILE A 13 1.71 1.07 13.51
CA ILE A 13 0.46 0.61 14.14
C ILE A 13 -0.73 1.03 13.29
N GLY A 14 -0.83 2.32 12.95
CA GLY A 14 -1.92 2.87 12.15
C GLY A 14 -2.02 2.23 10.76
N ALA A 15 -0.90 2.11 10.05
CA ALA A 15 -0.85 1.52 8.72
C ALA A 15 -1.27 0.04 8.71
N SER A 16 -0.76 -0.74 9.67
CA SER A 16 -1.11 -2.15 9.80
C SER A 16 -2.57 -2.36 10.22
N PHE A 17 -3.08 -1.52 11.13
CA PHE A 17 -4.49 -1.47 11.50
C PHE A 17 -5.38 -1.19 10.29
N VAL A 18 -5.04 -0.18 9.47
CA VAL A 18 -5.79 0.14 8.25
C VAL A 18 -5.81 -1.04 7.29
N GLN A 19 -4.66 -1.63 6.98
CA GLN A 19 -4.59 -2.79 6.09
C GLN A 19 -5.40 -3.98 6.63
N ARG A 20 -5.32 -4.25 7.92
CA ARG A 20 -6.04 -5.38 8.54
C ARG A 20 -7.55 -5.19 8.53
N THR A 21 -8.04 -3.97 8.72
CA THR A 21 -9.48 -3.65 8.78
C THR A 21 -10.13 -3.48 7.42
N THR A 22 -9.39 -3.00 6.42
CA THR A 22 -9.93 -2.72 5.08
C THR A 22 -9.52 -3.74 4.02
N GLY A 23 -8.47 -4.53 4.31
CA GLY A 23 -7.84 -5.45 3.36
C GLY A 23 -6.78 -4.81 2.46
N PHE A 24 -6.50 -3.49 2.61
CA PHE A 24 -5.50 -2.74 1.84
C PHE A 24 -5.14 -1.44 2.57
N GLY A 25 -4.30 -0.59 1.97
CA GLY A 25 -4.11 0.80 2.42
C GLY A 25 -2.92 1.02 3.34
N PHE A 26 -2.11 -0.01 3.64
CA PHE A 26 -0.87 0.16 4.41
C PHE A 26 0.00 1.27 3.81
N GLY A 27 0.39 1.12 2.53
CA GLY A 27 1.23 2.09 1.84
C GLY A 27 0.57 3.47 1.75
N ILE A 28 -0.74 3.53 1.53
CA ILE A 28 -1.46 4.80 1.45
C ILE A 28 -1.38 5.54 2.80
N PHE A 29 -1.63 4.83 3.90
CA PHE A 29 -1.62 5.42 5.24
C PHE A 29 -0.19 5.80 5.68
N ILE A 30 0.78 4.91 5.54
CA ILE A 30 2.13 5.18 6.03
C ILE A 30 2.82 6.30 5.24
N MET A 31 2.54 6.41 3.94
CA MET A 31 3.09 7.47 3.07
C MET A 31 2.47 8.85 3.32
N THR A 32 1.55 8.99 4.27
CA THR A 32 1.07 10.31 4.71
C THR A 32 2.11 11.08 5.54
N MET A 33 3.06 10.39 6.15
CA MET A 33 4.09 11.00 7.02
C MET A 33 5.50 10.45 6.74
N LEU A 34 5.61 9.23 6.25
CA LEU A 34 6.91 8.56 6.12
C LEU A 34 7.92 9.32 5.22
N PRO A 35 7.51 9.99 4.11
CA PRO A 35 8.44 10.81 3.32
C PRO A 35 9.11 11.93 4.11
N SER A 36 8.41 12.53 5.08
CA SER A 36 8.95 13.61 5.92
C SER A 36 9.89 13.10 7.04
N ILE A 37 9.83 11.80 7.36
CA ILE A 37 10.64 11.18 8.42
C ILE A 37 11.92 10.54 7.85
N MET A 38 11.87 10.05 6.61
CA MET A 38 12.96 9.31 5.99
C MET A 38 13.88 10.23 5.16
N PRO A 39 15.19 9.89 5.04
CA PRO A 39 16.16 10.71 4.31
C PRO A 39 15.85 10.89 2.82
N SER A 40 15.15 9.93 2.23
CA SER A 40 14.75 10.01 0.82
C SER A 40 13.40 9.33 0.57
N PHE A 41 12.75 9.75 -0.51
CA PHE A 41 11.48 9.17 -0.94
C PHE A 41 11.62 7.66 -1.30
N GLY A 42 12.77 7.28 -1.86
CA GLY A 42 13.08 5.88 -2.17
C GLY A 42 13.21 5.02 -0.91
N GLU A 43 13.84 5.54 0.15
CA GLU A 43 13.94 4.85 1.45
C GLU A 43 12.56 4.77 2.13
N ALA A 44 11.77 5.84 2.11
CA ALA A 44 10.40 5.83 2.64
C ALA A 44 9.55 4.74 1.98
N THR A 45 9.53 4.68 0.66
CA THR A 45 8.76 3.66 -0.07
C THR A 45 9.31 2.25 0.12
N THR A 46 10.62 2.09 0.35
CA THR A 46 11.25 0.80 0.65
C THR A 46 10.81 0.31 2.03
N LEU A 47 10.90 1.16 3.05
CA LEU A 47 10.46 0.83 4.41
C LEU A 47 8.97 0.50 4.45
N SER A 48 8.13 1.31 3.79
CA SER A 48 6.70 1.02 3.63
C SER A 48 6.47 -0.37 3.05
N GLY A 49 7.19 -0.74 1.98
CA GLY A 49 7.06 -2.03 1.30
C GLY A 49 7.38 -3.22 2.20
N ILE A 50 8.51 -3.19 2.92
CA ILE A 50 8.91 -4.31 3.79
C ILE A 50 8.01 -4.47 5.02
N LEU A 51 7.51 -3.36 5.59
CA LEU A 51 6.53 -3.41 6.68
C LEU A 51 5.18 -3.94 6.18
N ALA A 52 4.70 -3.52 5.01
CA ALA A 52 3.48 -4.02 4.39
C ALA A 52 3.58 -5.51 4.05
N MET A 53 4.76 -6.00 3.62
CA MET A 53 5.01 -7.43 3.39
C MET A 53 4.75 -8.27 4.64
N THR A 54 5.17 -7.80 5.81
CA THR A 54 4.96 -8.51 7.09
C THR A 54 3.46 -8.72 7.35
N THR A 55 2.65 -7.67 7.17
CA THR A 55 1.18 -7.77 7.30
C THR A 55 0.59 -8.74 6.27
N SER A 56 0.99 -8.62 5.01
CA SER A 56 0.48 -9.46 3.93
C SER A 56 0.87 -10.93 4.12
N LEU A 57 2.09 -11.21 4.57
CA LEU A 57 2.58 -12.57 4.83
C LEU A 57 1.72 -13.29 5.87
N ILE A 58 1.39 -12.62 6.97
CA ILE A 58 0.53 -13.18 8.03
C ILE A 58 -0.82 -13.62 7.45
N ILE A 59 -1.42 -12.81 6.57
CA ILE A 59 -2.73 -13.10 5.99
C ILE A 59 -2.62 -14.21 4.92
N VAL A 60 -1.58 -14.17 4.08
CA VAL A 60 -1.36 -15.19 3.03
C VAL A 60 -1.19 -16.58 3.64
N ILE A 61 -0.40 -16.72 4.71
CA ILE A 61 -0.23 -18.02 5.40
C ILE A 61 -1.58 -18.56 5.89
N GLN A 62 -2.49 -17.69 6.34
CA GLN A 62 -3.82 -18.10 6.82
C GLN A 62 -4.81 -18.44 5.70
N LYS A 63 -4.61 -17.85 4.49
CA LYS A 63 -5.59 -17.86 3.40
C LYS A 63 -5.08 -18.47 2.08
N TYR A 64 -3.90 -19.09 2.05
CA TYR A 64 -3.24 -19.58 0.83
C TYR A 64 -4.12 -20.52 -0.02
N LYS A 65 -5.03 -21.27 0.60
CA LYS A 65 -5.94 -22.21 -0.07
C LYS A 65 -6.93 -21.55 -1.04
N TYR A 66 -7.18 -20.24 -0.86
CA TYR A 66 -8.12 -19.47 -1.67
C TYR A 66 -7.44 -18.72 -2.84
N ILE A 67 -6.15 -19.00 -3.11
CA ILE A 67 -5.42 -18.31 -4.18
C ILE A 67 -5.74 -18.95 -5.53
N THR A 68 -6.22 -18.12 -6.46
CA THR A 68 -6.48 -18.51 -7.86
C THR A 68 -5.37 -17.95 -8.75
N TRP A 69 -4.28 -18.67 -8.91
CA TRP A 69 -3.08 -18.25 -9.64
C TRP A 69 -3.36 -17.75 -11.06
N ARG A 70 -4.25 -18.41 -11.78
CA ARG A 70 -4.62 -18.03 -13.15
C ARG A 70 -5.18 -16.59 -13.27
N ARG A 71 -5.85 -16.11 -12.24
CA ARG A 71 -6.41 -14.75 -12.19
C ARG A 71 -5.40 -13.75 -11.63
N LEU A 72 -4.49 -14.19 -10.76
CA LEU A 72 -3.49 -13.36 -10.12
C LEU A 72 -2.33 -13.01 -11.06
N LEU A 73 -1.81 -14.00 -11.79
CA LEU A 73 -0.58 -13.84 -12.57
C LEU A 73 -0.61 -12.72 -13.60
N PRO A 74 -1.66 -12.52 -14.42
CA PRO A 74 -1.64 -11.46 -15.44
C PRO A 74 -1.54 -10.05 -14.85
N ILE A 75 -2.32 -9.74 -13.82
CA ILE A 75 -2.28 -8.44 -13.15
C ILE A 75 -0.96 -8.24 -12.39
N LEU A 76 -0.43 -9.30 -11.74
CA LEU A 76 0.84 -9.25 -11.02
C LEU A 76 2.02 -9.05 -11.95
N PHE A 77 2.06 -9.76 -13.08
CA PHE A 77 3.13 -9.63 -14.09
C PHE A 77 3.19 -8.22 -14.66
N THR A 78 2.05 -7.67 -15.07
CA THR A 78 1.96 -6.29 -15.58
C THR A 78 2.41 -5.29 -14.49
N PHE A 79 1.94 -5.48 -13.26
CA PHE A 79 2.34 -4.66 -12.12
C PHE A 79 3.86 -4.67 -11.91
N VAL A 80 4.48 -5.85 -11.90
CA VAL A 80 5.93 -5.98 -11.63
C VAL A 80 6.74 -5.23 -12.69
N ILE A 81 6.43 -5.41 -13.97
CA ILE A 81 7.14 -4.72 -15.06
C ILE A 81 7.02 -3.20 -14.92
N ILE A 82 5.81 -2.70 -14.74
CA ILE A 82 5.56 -1.26 -14.66
C ILE A 82 6.15 -0.65 -13.39
N SER A 83 6.02 -1.34 -12.25
CA SER A 83 6.56 -0.83 -10.98
C SER A 83 8.08 -0.77 -10.96
N ILE A 84 8.76 -1.75 -11.56
CA ILE A 84 10.23 -1.71 -11.72
C ILE A 84 10.62 -0.50 -12.57
N GLY A 85 9.97 -0.30 -13.74
CA GLY A 85 10.20 0.88 -14.58
C GLY A 85 10.00 2.19 -13.82
N ALA A 86 8.90 2.32 -13.06
CA ALA A 86 8.61 3.49 -12.25
C ALA A 86 9.67 3.74 -11.15
N ILE A 87 10.22 2.69 -10.53
CA ILE A 87 11.29 2.81 -9.52
C ILE A 87 12.59 3.37 -10.14
N PHE A 88 12.95 2.95 -11.36
CA PHE A 88 14.10 3.51 -12.06
C PHE A 88 13.91 5.00 -12.42
N VAL A 89 12.69 5.40 -12.78
CA VAL A 89 12.36 6.80 -13.03
C VAL A 89 12.38 7.61 -11.74
N LEU A 90 11.80 7.08 -10.64
CA LEU A 90 11.78 7.71 -9.32
C LEU A 90 13.16 8.17 -8.87
N LYS A 91 14.20 7.37 -9.13
CA LYS A 91 15.58 7.69 -8.77
C LYS A 91 16.09 9.01 -9.38
N ARG A 92 15.50 9.44 -10.51
CA ARG A 92 15.88 10.64 -11.26
C ARG A 92 14.95 11.84 -10.99
N MET A 93 13.89 11.63 -10.20
CA MET A 93 12.91 12.69 -9.93
C MET A 93 13.32 13.50 -8.70
N GLU A 94 13.00 14.79 -8.75
CA GLU A 94 13.18 15.69 -7.62
C GLU A 94 12.14 15.41 -6.54
N TYR A 95 12.56 15.59 -5.27
CA TYR A 95 11.71 15.35 -4.11
C TYR A 95 10.42 16.18 -4.13
N HIS A 96 10.52 17.45 -4.55
CA HIS A 96 9.39 18.37 -4.69
C HIS A 96 8.31 17.83 -5.65
N ILE A 97 8.72 17.34 -6.84
CA ILE A 97 7.79 16.77 -7.83
C ILE A 97 7.11 15.52 -7.27
N LEU A 98 7.86 14.68 -6.55
CA LEU A 98 7.31 13.46 -5.93
C LEU A 98 6.27 13.80 -4.86
N ASN A 99 6.48 14.84 -4.06
CA ASN A 99 5.51 15.29 -3.06
C ASN A 99 4.22 15.82 -3.69
N ILE A 100 4.31 16.61 -4.75
CA ILE A 100 3.13 17.10 -5.50
C ILE A 100 2.33 15.90 -6.03
N LEU A 101 3.00 14.97 -6.72
CA LEU A 101 2.35 13.81 -7.31
C LEU A 101 1.76 12.88 -6.23
N LEU A 102 2.44 12.73 -5.09
CA LEU A 102 1.92 11.99 -3.95
C LEU A 102 0.65 12.64 -3.40
N GLY A 103 0.67 13.96 -3.17
CA GLY A 103 -0.48 14.72 -2.68
C GLY A 103 -1.69 14.60 -3.61
N ILE A 104 -1.50 14.81 -4.92
CA ILE A 104 -2.55 14.62 -5.93
C ILE A 104 -3.10 13.19 -5.88
N THR A 105 -2.21 12.20 -5.82
CA THR A 105 -2.61 10.79 -5.79
C THR A 105 -3.42 10.46 -4.55
N GLN A 106 -3.03 10.95 -3.38
CA GLN A 106 -3.77 10.75 -2.12
C GLN A 106 -5.16 11.38 -2.16
N ILE A 107 -5.31 12.59 -2.71
CA ILE A 107 -6.61 13.23 -2.88
C ILE A 107 -7.52 12.42 -3.81
N ILE A 108 -7.00 12.00 -4.98
CA ILE A 108 -7.76 11.19 -5.94
C ILE A 108 -8.20 9.87 -5.29
N VAL A 109 -7.30 9.19 -4.58
CA VAL A 109 -7.59 7.93 -3.87
C VAL A 109 -8.63 8.13 -2.78
N SER A 110 -8.53 9.21 -1.99
CA SER A 110 -9.49 9.57 -0.95
C SER A 110 -10.89 9.75 -1.54
N ILE A 111 -11.03 10.59 -2.58
CA ILE A 111 -12.30 10.85 -3.27
C ILE A 111 -12.86 9.55 -3.87
N TYR A 112 -12.01 8.77 -4.53
CA TYR A 112 -12.41 7.49 -5.12
C TYR A 112 -13.02 6.53 -4.07
N PHE A 113 -12.34 6.32 -2.96
CA PHE A 113 -12.83 5.41 -1.93
C PHE A 113 -14.03 5.95 -1.16
N ALA A 114 -14.12 7.26 -0.94
CA ALA A 114 -15.24 7.87 -0.25
C ALA A 114 -16.55 7.78 -1.06
N PHE A 115 -16.51 8.00 -2.36
CA PHE A 115 -17.71 8.22 -3.17
C PHE A 115 -17.96 7.14 -4.22
N PHE A 116 -16.91 6.50 -4.78
CA PHE A 116 -17.02 5.67 -5.98
C PHE A 116 -16.76 4.18 -5.73
N SER A 117 -16.05 3.77 -4.69
CA SER A 117 -15.61 2.38 -4.49
C SER A 117 -16.75 1.34 -4.43
N LYS A 118 -17.94 1.74 -3.99
CA LYS A 118 -19.12 0.85 -3.93
C LYS A 118 -19.91 0.79 -5.23
N ARG A 119 -19.71 1.72 -6.16
CA ARG A 119 -20.50 1.89 -7.38
C ARG A 119 -19.84 1.29 -8.61
N ILE A 120 -18.51 1.24 -8.64
CA ILE A 120 -17.76 0.77 -9.79
C ILE A 120 -17.52 -0.73 -9.67
N LYS A 121 -18.05 -1.48 -10.63
CA LYS A 121 -17.75 -2.90 -10.85
C LYS A 121 -17.03 -3.04 -12.17
N VAL A 122 -15.90 -3.72 -12.18
CA VAL A 122 -15.11 -3.94 -13.40
C VAL A 122 -15.26 -5.38 -13.89
N LYS A 123 -15.20 -5.58 -15.21
CA LYS A 123 -15.20 -6.92 -15.81
C LYS A 123 -13.84 -7.60 -15.59
N THR A 124 -13.86 -8.92 -15.40
CA THR A 124 -12.64 -9.72 -15.19
C THR A 124 -12.01 -10.16 -16.50
N THR A 125 -11.68 -9.20 -17.36
CA THR A 125 -11.07 -9.43 -18.68
C THR A 125 -9.58 -9.11 -18.67
N LEU A 126 -8.81 -9.69 -19.59
CA LEU A 126 -7.37 -9.43 -19.69
C LEU A 126 -7.03 -7.95 -19.88
N PRO A 127 -7.73 -7.15 -20.71
CA PRO A 127 -7.46 -5.71 -20.78
C PRO A 127 -7.64 -4.99 -19.44
N VAL A 128 -8.65 -5.36 -18.65
CA VAL A 128 -8.88 -4.78 -17.33
C VAL A 128 -7.77 -5.18 -16.35
N GLN A 129 -7.28 -6.42 -16.40
CA GLN A 129 -6.14 -6.87 -15.60
C GLN A 129 -4.88 -6.07 -15.92
N VAL A 130 -4.59 -5.89 -17.22
CA VAL A 130 -3.44 -5.11 -17.68
C VAL A 130 -3.56 -3.65 -17.24
N THR A 131 -4.72 -3.01 -17.43
CA THR A 131 -4.95 -1.62 -16.99
C THR A 131 -4.81 -1.48 -15.48
N ALA A 132 -5.43 -2.37 -14.69
CA ALA A 132 -5.33 -2.36 -13.23
C ALA A 132 -3.89 -2.59 -12.76
N GLY A 133 -3.18 -3.54 -13.41
CA GLY A 133 -1.77 -3.81 -13.14
C GLY A 133 -0.87 -2.62 -13.48
N THR A 134 -1.12 -1.94 -14.59
CA THR A 134 -0.37 -0.73 -15.01
C THR A 134 -0.57 0.41 -14.01
N LEU A 135 -1.81 0.77 -13.70
CA LEU A 135 -2.11 1.84 -12.75
C LEU A 135 -1.56 1.52 -11.35
N SER A 136 -1.76 0.29 -10.90
CA SER A 136 -1.23 -0.20 -9.64
C SER A 136 0.30 -0.20 -9.62
N GLY A 137 0.93 -0.54 -10.74
CA GLY A 137 2.39 -0.54 -10.91
C GLY A 137 2.99 0.87 -10.85
N LEU A 138 2.36 1.85 -11.48
CA LEU A 138 2.78 3.25 -11.38
C LEU A 138 2.65 3.76 -9.94
N MET A 139 1.49 3.58 -9.32
CA MET A 139 1.26 4.00 -7.92
C MET A 139 2.16 3.26 -6.94
N GLY A 140 2.39 1.96 -7.15
CA GLY A 140 3.28 1.15 -6.32
C GLY A 140 4.74 1.53 -6.49
N GLY A 141 5.20 1.68 -7.72
CA GLY A 141 6.58 2.02 -8.06
C GLY A 141 6.98 3.40 -7.55
N PHE A 142 6.18 4.42 -7.80
CA PHE A 142 6.45 5.79 -7.34
C PHE A 142 6.19 5.97 -5.83
N PHE A 143 5.05 5.51 -5.31
CA PHE A 143 4.59 5.91 -3.98
C PHE A 143 4.43 4.76 -2.98
N GLY A 144 4.69 3.51 -3.37
CA GLY A 144 4.39 2.36 -2.50
C GLY A 144 2.89 2.11 -2.28
N MET A 145 2.02 2.69 -3.10
CA MET A 145 0.55 2.70 -2.95
C MET A 145 -0.15 1.85 -4.02
N GLN A 146 0.22 0.61 -4.18
CA GLN A 146 -0.27 -0.32 -5.22
C GLN A 146 -1.75 -0.73 -5.07
N GLY A 147 -2.38 -0.39 -3.94
CA GLY A 147 -3.68 -0.93 -3.53
C GLY A 147 -4.87 -0.55 -4.42
N PRO A 148 -5.16 0.73 -4.67
CA PRO A 148 -6.45 1.18 -5.17
C PRO A 148 -6.92 0.49 -6.47
N PRO A 149 -6.14 0.43 -7.57
CA PRO A 149 -6.60 -0.23 -8.79
C PRO A 149 -6.70 -1.76 -8.65
N ALA A 150 -5.77 -2.38 -7.91
CA ALA A 150 -5.78 -3.82 -7.67
C ALA A 150 -6.97 -4.24 -6.81
N VAL A 151 -7.29 -3.47 -5.77
CA VAL A 151 -8.45 -3.71 -4.90
C VAL A 151 -9.75 -3.62 -5.68
N LEU A 152 -9.90 -2.61 -6.55
CA LEU A 152 -11.07 -2.48 -7.42
C LEU A 152 -11.25 -3.72 -8.29
N TYR A 153 -10.17 -4.22 -8.88
CA TYR A 153 -10.19 -5.45 -9.66
C TYR A 153 -10.59 -6.66 -8.80
N PHE A 154 -9.90 -6.92 -7.68
CA PHE A 154 -10.14 -8.11 -6.87
C PHE A 154 -11.52 -8.11 -6.17
N VAL A 155 -12.02 -6.96 -5.72
CA VAL A 155 -13.40 -6.86 -5.18
C VAL A 155 -14.45 -7.22 -6.23
N SER A 156 -14.16 -6.94 -7.52
CA SER A 156 -15.09 -7.25 -8.61
C SER A 156 -14.92 -8.67 -9.17
N SER A 157 -13.75 -9.27 -9.02
CA SER A 157 -13.40 -10.56 -9.62
C SER A 157 -13.61 -11.76 -8.70
N GLU A 158 -13.55 -11.54 -7.39
CA GLU A 158 -13.56 -12.65 -6.43
C GLU A 158 -14.95 -12.87 -5.84
N PRO A 159 -15.36 -14.15 -5.66
CA PRO A 159 -16.74 -14.48 -5.30
C PRO A 159 -17.09 -14.12 -3.87
N ASP A 160 -16.12 -14.13 -2.97
CA ASP A 160 -16.30 -13.90 -1.55
C ASP A 160 -15.09 -13.23 -0.89
N LYS A 161 -15.22 -12.92 0.37
CA LYS A 161 -14.22 -12.20 1.16
C LYS A 161 -12.93 -12.98 1.36
N GLU A 162 -12.98 -14.31 1.45
CA GLU A 162 -11.80 -15.14 1.67
C GLU A 162 -10.91 -15.17 0.43
N HIS A 163 -11.51 -15.39 -0.74
CA HIS A 163 -10.81 -15.30 -2.02
C HIS A 163 -10.27 -13.88 -2.26
N TYR A 164 -11.08 -12.85 -2.01
CA TYR A 164 -10.64 -11.45 -2.12
C TYR A 164 -9.41 -11.17 -1.25
N LEU A 165 -9.42 -11.55 0.03
CA LEU A 165 -8.29 -11.33 0.93
C LEU A 165 -7.05 -12.12 0.48
N ALA A 166 -7.22 -13.40 0.13
CA ALA A 166 -6.12 -14.24 -0.35
C ALA A 166 -5.46 -13.64 -1.58
N MET A 167 -6.25 -13.28 -2.60
CA MET A 167 -5.76 -12.73 -3.85
C MET A 167 -5.07 -11.38 -3.66
N THR A 168 -5.71 -10.47 -2.93
CA THR A 168 -5.19 -9.12 -2.69
C THR A 168 -3.89 -9.17 -1.87
N GLN A 169 -3.86 -9.97 -0.80
CA GLN A 169 -2.65 -10.05 0.04
C GLN A 169 -1.50 -10.79 -0.63
N THR A 170 -1.79 -11.79 -1.45
CA THR A 170 -0.74 -12.47 -2.26
C THR A 170 -0.16 -11.52 -3.31
N TYR A 171 -1.02 -10.73 -3.96
CA TYR A 171 -0.60 -9.66 -4.87
C TYR A 171 0.28 -8.63 -4.17
N PHE A 172 -0.10 -8.17 -2.97
CA PHE A 172 0.68 -7.21 -2.19
C PHE A 172 2.01 -7.80 -1.70
N LEU A 173 2.01 -9.05 -1.24
CA LEU A 173 3.21 -9.73 -0.79
C LEU A 173 4.23 -9.86 -1.92
N ALA A 174 3.81 -10.45 -3.05
CA ALA A 174 4.68 -10.65 -4.20
C ALA A 174 5.11 -9.31 -4.83
N GLY A 175 4.19 -8.35 -4.95
CA GLY A 175 4.46 -7.03 -5.49
C GLY A 175 5.47 -6.24 -4.64
N ASN A 176 5.27 -6.19 -3.33
CA ASN A 176 6.21 -5.52 -2.41
C ASN A 176 7.58 -6.20 -2.41
N LEU A 177 7.64 -7.54 -2.51
CA LEU A 177 8.91 -8.26 -2.62
C LEU A 177 9.67 -7.81 -3.88
N MET A 178 9.03 -7.81 -5.04
CA MET A 178 9.65 -7.40 -6.30
C MET A 178 10.08 -5.93 -6.29
N MET A 179 9.23 -5.04 -5.76
CA MET A 179 9.58 -3.63 -5.60
C MET A 179 10.73 -3.42 -4.63
N THR A 180 10.77 -4.16 -3.50
CA THR A 180 11.87 -4.06 -2.53
C THR A 180 13.19 -4.50 -3.15
N LEU A 181 13.21 -5.58 -3.93
CA LEU A 181 14.39 -6.02 -4.67
C LEU A 181 14.86 -4.97 -5.67
N ALA A 182 13.93 -4.39 -6.46
CA ALA A 182 14.25 -3.33 -7.40
C ALA A 182 14.78 -2.06 -6.71
N ARG A 183 14.20 -1.69 -5.56
CA ARG A 183 14.67 -0.54 -4.76
C ARG A 183 16.02 -0.81 -4.10
N ALA A 184 16.27 -2.03 -3.62
CA ALA A 184 17.57 -2.45 -3.10
C ALA A 184 18.66 -2.34 -4.19
N TYR A 185 18.36 -2.81 -5.40
CA TYR A 185 19.26 -2.66 -6.56
C TYR A 185 19.56 -1.18 -6.88
N ASN A 186 18.59 -0.29 -6.69
CA ASN A 186 18.75 1.15 -6.89
C ASN A 186 19.41 1.89 -5.71
N GLY A 187 19.79 1.19 -4.64
CA GLY A 187 20.47 1.75 -3.47
C GLY A 187 19.52 2.34 -2.40
N PHE A 188 18.22 2.08 -2.48
CA PHE A 188 17.24 2.58 -1.51
C PHE A 188 17.06 1.67 -0.28
N PHE A 189 17.71 0.51 -0.23
CA PHE A 189 17.73 -0.35 0.94
C PHE A 189 18.96 -0.06 1.79
N THR A 190 18.86 0.94 2.64
CA THR A 190 19.94 1.46 3.47
C THR A 190 19.91 0.90 4.89
N THR A 191 20.94 1.22 5.68
CA THR A 191 20.96 0.93 7.11
C THR A 191 19.80 1.63 7.85
N THR A 192 19.44 2.84 7.44
CA THR A 192 18.29 3.58 7.99
C THR A 192 16.99 2.82 7.78
N VAL A 193 16.78 2.26 6.59
CA VAL A 193 15.61 1.40 6.30
C VAL A 193 15.60 0.14 7.16
N SER A 194 16.76 -0.50 7.35
CA SER A 194 16.87 -1.71 8.17
C SER A 194 16.56 -1.43 9.65
N ILE A 195 17.09 -0.33 10.19
CA ILE A 195 16.80 0.11 11.57
C ILE A 195 15.32 0.48 11.70
N GLY A 196 14.78 1.25 10.74
CA GLY A 196 13.35 1.61 10.70
C GLY A 196 12.43 0.38 10.67
N TYR A 197 12.81 -0.67 9.96
CA TYR A 197 12.06 -1.92 9.95
C TYR A 197 12.03 -2.59 11.34
N VAL A 198 13.15 -2.63 12.06
CA VAL A 198 13.21 -3.22 13.42
C VAL A 198 12.26 -2.49 14.37
N TYR A 199 12.21 -1.17 14.32
CA TYR A 199 11.28 -0.40 15.15
C TYR A 199 9.83 -0.49 14.68
N GLY A 200 9.60 -0.46 13.37
CA GLY A 200 8.25 -0.51 12.79
C GLY A 200 7.57 -1.87 12.90
N ILE A 201 8.32 -2.97 12.90
CA ILE A 201 7.75 -4.33 12.92
C ILE A 201 6.92 -4.60 14.19
N ALA A 202 7.34 -4.11 15.34
CA ALA A 202 6.57 -4.21 16.58
C ALA A 202 5.21 -3.49 16.45
N GLY A 203 5.21 -2.30 15.85
CA GLY A 203 3.99 -1.56 15.53
C GLY A 203 3.08 -2.32 14.56
N VAL A 204 3.67 -2.98 13.55
CA VAL A 204 2.91 -3.83 12.60
C VAL A 204 2.17 -4.95 13.32
N PHE A 205 2.81 -5.67 14.25
CA PHE A 205 2.16 -6.74 15.00
C PHE A 205 1.01 -6.21 15.87
N ILE A 206 1.22 -5.12 16.60
CA ILE A 206 0.20 -4.49 17.43
C ILE A 206 -0.98 -4.02 16.58
N GLY A 207 -0.72 -3.31 15.48
CA GLY A 207 -1.76 -2.83 14.57
C GLY A 207 -2.57 -3.96 13.94
N ASN A 208 -1.93 -5.10 13.59
CA ASN A 208 -2.60 -6.30 13.12
C ASN A 208 -3.53 -6.92 14.18
N LEU A 209 -3.08 -7.01 15.42
CA LEU A 209 -3.88 -7.54 16.53
C LEU A 209 -5.12 -6.67 16.77
N ILE A 210 -4.92 -5.36 16.94
CA ILE A 210 -6.00 -4.39 17.15
C ILE A 210 -6.96 -4.38 15.95
N GLY A 211 -6.42 -4.33 14.73
CA GLY A 211 -7.21 -4.34 13.49
C GLY A 211 -8.03 -5.62 13.33
N SER A 212 -7.48 -6.77 13.72
CA SER A 212 -8.19 -8.05 13.70
C SER A 212 -9.36 -8.07 14.69
N TRP A 213 -9.18 -7.51 15.87
CA TRP A 213 -10.22 -7.40 16.89
C TRP A 213 -11.35 -6.44 16.45
N VAL A 214 -10.99 -5.24 15.97
CA VAL A 214 -11.94 -4.24 15.47
C VAL A 214 -12.75 -4.78 14.29
N PHE A 215 -12.09 -5.47 13.36
CA PHE A 215 -12.74 -6.06 12.20
C PHE A 215 -13.85 -7.08 12.54
N ARG A 216 -13.74 -7.73 13.71
CA ARG A 216 -14.76 -8.70 14.20
C ARG A 216 -15.93 -8.03 14.90
N HIS A 217 -15.75 -6.84 15.49
CA HIS A 217 -16.71 -6.24 16.43
C HIS A 217 -17.38 -4.95 15.93
N LEU A 218 -16.81 -4.25 14.96
CA LEU A 218 -17.34 -2.97 14.51
C LEU A 218 -17.86 -3.01 13.07
N SER A 219 -18.96 -2.29 12.84
CA SER A 219 -19.43 -1.98 11.49
C SER A 219 -18.45 -0.98 10.84
N GLY A 220 -17.66 -1.48 9.87
CA GLY A 220 -16.50 -0.77 9.34
C GLY A 220 -16.78 0.48 8.48
N SER A 221 -18.01 1.01 8.40
CA SER A 221 -18.29 2.13 7.49
C SER A 221 -17.75 3.46 7.98
N LEU A 222 -17.99 3.84 9.23
CA LEU A 222 -17.53 5.11 9.81
C LEU A 222 -16.00 5.17 9.83
N LEU A 223 -15.36 4.09 10.28
CA LEU A 223 -13.90 4.00 10.32
C LEU A 223 -13.26 4.21 8.93
N LYS A 224 -13.86 3.63 7.88
CA LYS A 224 -13.38 3.83 6.51
C LYS A 224 -13.44 5.29 6.09
N TYR A 225 -14.52 5.99 6.38
CA TYR A 225 -14.65 7.41 6.04
C TYR A 225 -13.63 8.30 6.79
N ILE A 226 -13.36 7.99 8.07
CA ILE A 226 -12.31 8.68 8.85
C ILE A 226 -10.93 8.49 8.20
N ILE A 227 -10.60 7.25 7.81
CA ILE A 227 -9.33 6.93 7.13
C ILE A 227 -9.24 7.69 5.79
N TYR A 228 -10.30 7.71 5.00
CA TYR A 228 -10.30 8.40 3.70
C TYR A 228 -10.16 9.91 3.87
N ALA A 229 -10.84 10.51 4.85
CA ALA A 229 -10.69 11.92 5.18
C ALA A 229 -9.25 12.24 5.61
N TYR A 230 -8.65 11.42 6.47
CA TYR A 230 -7.24 11.57 6.88
C TYR A 230 -6.28 11.53 5.69
N ILE A 231 -6.44 10.57 4.77
CA ILE A 231 -5.62 10.46 3.57
C ILE A 231 -5.79 11.72 2.67
N GLY A 232 -7.01 12.21 2.51
CA GLY A 232 -7.30 13.41 1.72
C GLY A 232 -6.67 14.67 2.32
N ILE A 233 -6.76 14.83 3.63
CA ILE A 233 -6.12 15.94 4.36
C ILE A 233 -4.60 15.88 4.20
N SER A 234 -4.00 14.70 4.38
CA SER A 234 -2.56 14.54 4.16
C SER A 234 -2.14 14.87 2.72
N GLY A 235 -2.96 14.51 1.73
CA GLY A 235 -2.70 14.92 0.34
C GLY A 235 -2.69 16.43 0.16
N LEU A 236 -3.57 17.17 0.86
CA LEU A 236 -3.57 18.64 0.85
C LEU A 236 -2.32 19.20 1.53
N THR A 237 -1.86 18.65 2.65
CA THR A 237 -0.63 19.10 3.31
C THR A 237 0.58 18.97 2.39
N PHE A 238 0.73 17.83 1.70
CA PHE A 238 1.82 17.65 0.72
C PHE A 238 1.77 18.67 -0.43
N LEU A 239 0.60 19.11 -0.87
CA LEU A 239 0.47 20.14 -1.90
C LEU A 239 0.77 21.54 -1.39
N LEU A 240 0.51 21.82 -0.11
CA LEU A 240 0.76 23.13 0.50
C LEU A 240 2.24 23.31 0.91
N GLU A 241 2.94 22.21 1.20
CA GLU A 241 4.35 22.19 1.59
C GLU A 241 5.31 22.03 0.38
N ALA A 242 4.75 21.73 -0.78
CA ALA A 242 5.51 21.60 -2.03
C ALA A 242 5.63 22.97 -2.72
#